data_83c9494229542009e000492b373c633d
#
_entry.id   83c9494229542009e000492b373c633d
#
_cell.length_a   1.000
_cell.length_b   1.000
_cell.length_c   1.000
_cell.angle_alpha   90.00
_cell.angle_beta   90.00
_cell.angle_gamma   90.00
#
_symmetry.space_group_name_H-M   'P 1'
#
loop_
_entity.id
_entity.type
_entity.pdbx_description
1 polymer ?
#
loop_
_entity_poly.entity_id
_entity_poly.type
_entity_poly.pdbx_seq_one_letter_code
_entity_poly.pdbx_strand_id
1 'polypeptide(L)'
;MKIELNGERRELPEGATLTEAARAAGVVEGARGVAIALDGEVVPGAEWGSTTLADGSRVEVLAAIQGGSEGAWELGGRTWSSRLIAGTGGFRSLEQMESALEASGAEIVTVALRRIDPAAKGSVLDVLDELGLFALPNTAGCFTARDAVATARLAREAFETDWIKLEVIGDDRTLFPDAVELVEAAETLVGEGFTVLPYTNDDPILARRLEEAGCAAVMPLGSPIGSGAGIRNPYNIAIVAERASVPVVLDAGIGTASDAALAMELGCSAVMAASSIFGAADPTAMATALRLAVEAGNAAREAGRIPRRTHAEASTPDQGLPDLS
;
A
#
# COMPACT_ATOMS: atom_id res chain seq x y z
N MET A 1 39.91 -12.33 3.57
CA MET A 1 40.30 -11.04 4.10
C MET A 1 39.26 -10.50 5.05
N LYS A 2 39.65 -9.69 6.02
CA LYS A 2 38.76 -9.08 7.01
C LYS A 2 38.57 -7.60 6.67
N ILE A 3 37.33 -7.16 6.60
CA ILE A 3 36.97 -5.77 6.35
C ILE A 3 36.08 -5.24 7.49
N GLU A 4 35.92 -3.93 7.57
CA GLU A 4 34.90 -3.27 8.37
C GLU A 4 33.78 -2.83 7.43
N LEU A 5 32.60 -3.44 7.55
CA LEU A 5 31.42 -3.14 6.74
C LEU A 5 30.34 -2.52 7.62
N ASN A 6 29.99 -1.26 7.39
CA ASN A 6 29.04 -0.48 8.21
C ASN A 6 29.36 -0.55 9.73
N GLY A 7 30.66 -0.49 10.10
CA GLY A 7 31.10 -0.56 11.48
C GLY A 7 31.21 -1.98 12.07
N GLU A 8 30.81 -3.01 11.33
CA GLU A 8 30.94 -4.41 11.74
C GLU A 8 32.08 -5.12 11.02
N ARG A 9 32.82 -6.00 11.74
CA ARG A 9 33.82 -6.84 11.11
C ARG A 9 33.18 -7.97 10.32
N ARG A 10 33.53 -8.06 9.04
CA ARG A 10 33.07 -9.11 8.11
C ARG A 10 34.24 -9.78 7.41
N GLU A 11 34.09 -11.08 7.13
CA GLU A 11 35.05 -11.82 6.32
C GLU A 11 34.52 -11.97 4.90
N LEU A 12 35.30 -11.55 3.92
CA LEU A 12 35.05 -11.73 2.48
C LEU A 12 36.19 -12.52 1.84
N PRO A 13 35.94 -13.14 0.65
CA PRO A 13 37.03 -13.78 -0.14
C PRO A 13 38.16 -12.80 -0.45
N GLU A 14 39.38 -13.33 -0.62
CA GLU A 14 40.49 -12.51 -1.13
C GLU A 14 40.18 -12.00 -2.55
N GLY A 15 40.40 -10.70 -2.78
CA GLY A 15 40.12 -10.04 -4.04
C GLY A 15 38.64 -9.69 -4.24
N ALA A 16 37.79 -9.76 -3.19
CA ALA A 16 36.42 -9.29 -3.26
C ALA A 16 36.33 -7.82 -3.63
N THR A 17 35.27 -7.47 -4.34
CA THR A 17 35.00 -6.12 -4.86
C THR A 17 33.98 -5.38 -3.99
N LEU A 18 33.80 -4.08 -4.24
CA LEU A 18 32.73 -3.29 -3.59
C LEU A 18 31.33 -3.84 -3.91
N THR A 19 31.09 -4.45 -5.08
CA THR A 19 29.84 -5.12 -5.40
C THR A 19 29.57 -6.30 -4.47
N GLU A 20 30.59 -7.07 -4.10
CA GLU A 20 30.46 -8.18 -3.17
C GLU A 20 30.25 -7.69 -1.73
N ALA A 21 30.90 -6.59 -1.35
CA ALA A 21 30.65 -5.93 -0.06
C ALA A 21 29.20 -5.37 0.02
N ALA A 22 28.70 -4.75 -1.06
CA ALA A 22 27.31 -4.30 -1.15
C ALA A 22 26.31 -5.47 -0.98
N ARG A 23 26.60 -6.59 -1.64
CA ARG A 23 25.79 -7.82 -1.53
C ARG A 23 25.83 -8.39 -0.10
N ALA A 24 26.98 -8.35 0.54
CA ALA A 24 27.13 -8.77 1.94
C ALA A 24 26.43 -7.82 2.94
N ALA A 25 26.20 -6.55 2.54
CA ALA A 25 25.36 -5.58 3.26
C ALA A 25 23.87 -5.70 2.95
N GLY A 26 23.44 -6.69 2.13
CA GLY A 26 22.04 -6.92 1.79
C GLY A 26 21.52 -6.13 0.58
N VAL A 27 22.39 -5.48 -0.19
CA VAL A 27 22.03 -4.74 -1.39
C VAL A 27 21.79 -5.72 -2.55
N VAL A 28 20.61 -5.63 -3.18
CA VAL A 28 20.25 -6.42 -4.36
C VAL A 28 20.89 -5.81 -5.60
N GLU A 29 21.32 -6.66 -6.54
CA GLU A 29 21.95 -6.21 -7.80
C GLU A 29 20.96 -5.35 -8.62
N GLY A 30 21.38 -4.15 -9.02
CA GLY A 30 20.54 -3.19 -9.72
C GLY A 30 19.72 -2.25 -8.82
N ALA A 31 19.88 -2.31 -7.50
CA ALA A 31 19.19 -1.39 -6.58
C ALA A 31 19.59 0.08 -6.87
N ARG A 32 18.59 0.95 -6.98
CA ARG A 32 18.77 2.41 -7.12
C ARG A 32 18.91 3.07 -5.74
N GLY A 33 19.63 4.19 -5.67
CA GLY A 33 19.76 4.95 -4.42
C GLY A 33 20.80 4.36 -3.44
N VAL A 34 21.76 3.57 -3.92
CA VAL A 34 22.88 3.06 -3.12
C VAL A 34 24.12 3.92 -3.36
N ALA A 35 24.78 4.32 -2.29
CA ALA A 35 26.11 4.94 -2.31
C ALA A 35 27.07 4.10 -1.48
N ILE A 36 28.29 3.91 -1.97
CA ILE A 36 29.35 3.20 -1.23
C ILE A 36 30.53 4.12 -1.06
N ALA A 37 31.04 4.18 0.17
CA ALA A 37 32.32 4.79 0.47
C ALA A 37 33.35 3.72 0.87
N LEU A 38 34.55 3.83 0.34
CA LEU A 38 35.73 3.02 0.70
C LEU A 38 36.71 3.93 1.40
N ASP A 39 37.08 3.60 2.63
CA ASP A 39 38.01 4.35 3.47
C ASP A 39 37.68 5.85 3.58
N GLY A 40 36.37 6.18 3.55
CA GLY A 40 35.80 7.53 3.64
C GLY A 40 35.65 8.28 2.31
N GLU A 41 36.03 7.69 1.18
CA GLU A 41 35.80 8.27 -0.16
C GLU A 41 34.66 7.58 -0.89
N VAL A 42 33.74 8.38 -1.47
CA VAL A 42 32.59 7.84 -2.23
C VAL A 42 33.06 7.30 -3.57
N VAL A 43 32.73 6.03 -3.86
CA VAL A 43 33.08 5.36 -5.12
C VAL A 43 31.84 5.34 -6.05
N PRO A 44 31.95 5.84 -7.30
CA PRO A 44 30.89 5.81 -8.28
C PRO A 44 30.39 4.37 -8.55
N GLY A 45 29.08 4.19 -8.72
CA GLY A 45 28.46 2.86 -8.92
C GLY A 45 29.01 2.07 -10.11
N ALA A 46 29.43 2.76 -11.17
CA ALA A 46 30.08 2.13 -12.33
C ALA A 46 31.43 1.47 -12.01
N GLU A 47 32.07 1.84 -10.91
CA GLU A 47 33.40 1.37 -10.51
C GLU A 47 33.35 0.26 -9.45
N TRP A 48 32.18 -0.05 -8.86
CA TRP A 48 32.07 -1.03 -7.76
C TRP A 48 32.54 -2.44 -8.15
N GLY A 49 32.27 -2.85 -9.39
CA GLY A 49 32.68 -4.17 -9.89
C GLY A 49 34.18 -4.29 -10.17
N SER A 50 34.90 -3.17 -10.35
CA SER A 50 36.31 -3.12 -10.64
C SER A 50 37.16 -2.71 -9.42
N THR A 51 36.54 -2.16 -8.37
CA THR A 51 37.23 -1.73 -7.15
C THR A 51 37.40 -2.92 -6.20
N THR A 52 38.63 -3.43 -6.08
CA THR A 52 38.96 -4.53 -5.17
C THR A 52 39.26 -4.03 -3.77
N LEU A 53 38.83 -4.79 -2.78
CA LEU A 53 39.04 -4.51 -1.36
C LEU A 53 40.42 -5.07 -0.89
N ALA A 54 41.01 -4.41 0.11
CA ALA A 54 42.17 -4.89 0.82
C ALA A 54 41.81 -5.38 2.24
N ASP A 55 42.65 -6.18 2.84
CA ASP A 55 42.48 -6.57 4.25
C ASP A 55 42.53 -5.33 5.14
N GLY A 56 41.52 -5.15 5.98
CA GLY A 56 41.33 -3.97 6.82
C GLY A 56 40.60 -2.80 6.17
N SER A 57 40.16 -2.90 4.91
CA SER A 57 39.35 -1.85 4.25
C SER A 57 38.08 -1.54 5.04
N ARG A 58 37.73 -0.26 5.15
CA ARG A 58 36.53 0.23 5.75
C ARG A 58 35.50 0.58 4.64
N VAL A 59 34.43 -0.17 4.58
CA VAL A 59 33.37 0.00 3.57
C VAL A 59 32.12 0.48 4.27
N GLU A 60 31.59 1.63 3.84
CA GLU A 60 30.31 2.16 4.25
C GLU A 60 29.34 2.06 3.08
N VAL A 61 28.32 1.23 3.23
CA VAL A 61 27.24 1.07 2.25
C VAL A 61 26.02 1.82 2.77
N LEU A 62 25.72 2.94 2.15
CA LEU A 62 24.51 3.71 2.39
C LEU A 62 23.53 3.36 1.26
N ALA A 63 22.56 2.54 1.55
CA ALA A 63 21.35 2.52 0.73
C ALA A 63 20.53 3.75 1.13
N ALA A 64 20.12 4.58 0.18
CA ALA A 64 19.05 5.50 0.44
C ALA A 64 17.86 4.62 0.86
N ILE A 65 17.61 4.58 2.16
CA ILE A 65 16.46 3.92 2.71
C ILE A 65 15.26 4.76 2.22
N GLN A 66 14.75 4.46 1.04
CA GLN A 66 13.31 4.49 0.89
C GLN A 66 12.85 3.55 2.00
N GLY A 67 12.22 4.11 3.04
CA GLY A 67 11.77 3.35 4.19
C GLY A 67 11.01 2.11 3.75
N GLY A 68 11.63 0.94 3.85
CA GLY A 68 11.10 -0.26 3.24
C GLY A 68 11.78 -1.54 3.66
N SER A 69 11.90 -1.82 4.96
CA SER A 69 11.86 -3.18 5.51
C SER A 69 11.16 -3.20 6.87
N GLU A 70 11.09 -2.11 7.59
CA GLU A 70 10.16 -1.96 8.72
C GLU A 70 8.85 -1.39 8.18
N GLY A 71 7.90 -2.26 7.80
CA GLY A 71 6.58 -1.86 7.32
C GLY A 71 6.12 -2.47 6.01
N ALA A 72 6.97 -3.22 5.29
CA ALA A 72 6.57 -3.96 4.10
C ALA A 72 5.43 -4.94 4.41
N TRP A 73 4.51 -5.12 3.47
CA TRP A 73 3.37 -6.03 3.60
C TRP A 73 3.17 -6.83 2.31
N GLU A 74 2.52 -7.97 2.43
CA GLU A 74 2.29 -8.84 1.28
C GLU A 74 0.85 -8.74 0.79
N LEU A 75 0.67 -8.69 -0.52
CA LEU A 75 -0.62 -8.74 -1.20
C LEU A 75 -0.45 -9.48 -2.52
N GLY A 76 -1.26 -10.51 -2.75
CA GLY A 76 -1.27 -11.28 -3.99
C GLY A 76 0.09 -11.91 -4.33
N GLY A 77 0.86 -12.34 -3.31
CA GLY A 77 2.18 -12.93 -3.48
C GLY A 77 3.30 -11.93 -3.86
N ARG A 78 3.04 -10.63 -3.74
CA ARG A 78 4.03 -9.56 -3.95
C ARG A 78 4.21 -8.77 -2.66
N THR A 79 5.41 -8.25 -2.46
CA THR A 79 5.76 -7.37 -1.34
C THR A 79 5.62 -5.91 -1.76
N TRP A 80 4.98 -5.11 -0.91
CA TRP A 80 4.70 -3.69 -1.12
C TRP A 80 5.19 -2.88 0.07
N SER A 81 5.75 -1.72 -0.20
CA SER A 81 6.22 -0.79 0.85
C SER A 81 5.11 0.19 1.24
N SER A 82 4.36 0.71 0.25
CA SER A 82 3.27 1.63 0.51
C SER A 82 2.00 0.90 0.94
N ARG A 83 1.39 1.35 2.03
CA ARG A 83 0.07 0.90 2.49
C ARG A 83 -1.07 1.81 2.01
N LEU A 84 -0.78 2.75 1.12
CA LEU A 84 -1.77 3.57 0.44
C LEU A 84 -1.92 3.08 -1.00
N ILE A 85 -3.12 2.66 -1.36
CA ILE A 85 -3.54 2.37 -2.73
C ILE A 85 -4.26 3.62 -3.23
N ALA A 86 -3.88 4.16 -4.39
CA ALA A 86 -4.53 5.33 -4.96
C ALA A 86 -5.46 4.97 -6.13
N GLY A 87 -6.24 5.93 -6.61
CA GLY A 87 -7.08 5.77 -7.79
C GLY A 87 -6.85 6.88 -8.80
N THR A 88 -7.07 6.58 -10.10
CA THR A 88 -6.87 7.53 -11.21
C THR A 88 -8.10 8.32 -11.60
N GLY A 89 -9.29 7.97 -11.09
CA GLY A 89 -10.54 8.59 -11.50
C GLY A 89 -10.74 9.98 -10.92
N GLY A 90 -11.35 10.91 -11.71
CA GLY A 90 -11.90 12.17 -11.21
C GLY A 90 -10.95 13.37 -11.19
N PHE A 91 -9.67 13.24 -11.53
CA PHE A 91 -8.75 14.36 -11.68
C PHE A 91 -9.13 15.28 -12.85
N ARG A 92 -8.80 16.55 -12.74
CA ARG A 92 -9.11 17.59 -13.75
C ARG A 92 -8.13 17.58 -14.92
N SER A 93 -6.91 17.09 -14.70
CA SER A 93 -5.87 16.95 -15.71
C SER A 93 -4.93 15.80 -15.35
N LEU A 94 -4.19 15.30 -16.34
CA LEU A 94 -3.15 14.28 -16.13
C LEU A 94 -2.00 14.82 -15.25
N GLU A 95 -1.59 16.05 -15.43
CA GLU A 95 -0.57 16.72 -14.59
C GLU A 95 -0.97 16.76 -13.10
N GLN A 96 -2.25 17.07 -12.81
CA GLN A 96 -2.75 17.05 -11.44
C GLN A 96 -2.76 15.62 -10.87
N MET A 97 -3.14 14.64 -11.69
CA MET A 97 -3.12 13.22 -11.31
C MET A 97 -1.70 12.75 -11.03
N GLU A 98 -0.76 13.03 -11.94
CA GLU A 98 0.66 12.69 -11.79
C GLU A 98 1.24 13.25 -10.50
N SER A 99 1.10 14.56 -10.27
CA SER A 99 1.59 15.22 -9.04
C SER A 99 0.98 14.62 -7.77
N ALA A 100 -0.30 14.25 -7.78
CA ALA A 100 -0.96 13.66 -6.64
C ALA A 100 -0.54 12.20 -6.42
N LEU A 101 -0.36 11.41 -7.49
CA LEU A 101 0.11 10.03 -7.40
C LEU A 101 1.55 9.97 -6.88
N GLU A 102 2.44 10.82 -7.38
CA GLU A 102 3.81 10.94 -6.89
C GLU A 102 3.83 11.30 -5.39
N ALA A 103 3.06 12.32 -4.97
CA ALA A 103 2.96 12.76 -3.57
C ALA A 103 2.35 11.69 -2.65
N SER A 104 1.48 10.83 -3.18
CA SER A 104 0.86 9.73 -2.43
C SER A 104 1.85 8.65 -2.04
N GLY A 105 2.95 8.48 -2.78
CA GLY A 105 3.88 7.37 -2.63
C GLY A 105 3.23 5.99 -2.83
N ALA A 106 2.04 5.94 -3.45
CA ALA A 106 1.37 4.68 -3.75
C ALA A 106 2.17 3.89 -4.78
N GLU A 107 2.22 2.56 -4.60
CA GLU A 107 2.83 1.63 -5.57
C GLU A 107 1.74 0.94 -6.40
N ILE A 108 0.50 0.88 -5.89
CA ILE A 108 -0.67 0.29 -6.54
C ILE A 108 -1.67 1.40 -6.82
N VAL A 109 -2.16 1.46 -8.06
CA VAL A 109 -3.13 2.47 -8.48
C VAL A 109 -4.29 1.82 -9.24
N THR A 110 -5.52 2.09 -8.80
CA THR A 110 -6.71 1.51 -9.45
C THR A 110 -7.07 2.27 -10.72
N VAL A 111 -7.45 1.51 -11.74
CA VAL A 111 -7.78 2.04 -13.07
C VAL A 111 -9.11 1.43 -13.56
N ALA A 112 -10.04 2.29 -14.01
CA ALA A 112 -11.31 1.82 -14.56
C ALA A 112 -11.19 1.58 -16.08
N LEU A 113 -11.42 0.34 -16.52
CA LEU A 113 -11.32 -0.06 -17.94
C LEU A 113 -12.17 0.85 -18.86
N ARG A 114 -13.37 1.24 -18.44
CA ARG A 114 -14.28 2.07 -19.24
C ARG A 114 -13.78 3.50 -19.52
N ARG A 115 -12.67 3.91 -18.90
CA ARG A 115 -12.11 5.28 -19.01
C ARG A 115 -10.82 5.35 -19.79
N ILE A 116 -10.35 4.23 -20.34
CA ILE A 116 -9.08 4.16 -21.04
C ILE A 116 -9.31 3.98 -22.51
N ASP A 117 -8.66 4.85 -23.31
CA ASP A 117 -8.33 4.59 -24.71
C ASP A 117 -6.87 4.15 -24.75
N PRO A 118 -6.58 2.83 -24.93
CA PRO A 118 -5.20 2.33 -24.93
C PRO A 118 -4.34 2.88 -26.08
N ALA A 119 -4.97 3.48 -27.10
CA ALA A 119 -4.27 4.03 -28.25
C ALA A 119 -3.99 5.55 -28.13
N ALA A 120 -4.54 6.22 -27.10
CA ALA A 120 -4.33 7.65 -26.88
C ALA A 120 -2.95 7.91 -26.30
N LYS A 121 -2.09 8.61 -27.03
CA LYS A 121 -0.82 9.14 -26.50
C LYS A 121 -1.10 10.19 -25.41
N GLY A 122 -0.33 10.16 -24.31
CA GLY A 122 -0.55 10.99 -23.14
C GLY A 122 -1.78 10.50 -22.35
N SER A 123 -1.92 9.17 -22.22
CA SER A 123 -3.00 8.51 -21.49
C SER A 123 -2.65 8.36 -20.00
N VAL A 124 -3.64 7.93 -19.20
CA VAL A 124 -3.42 7.54 -17.81
C VAL A 124 -2.34 6.46 -17.69
N LEU A 125 -2.28 5.52 -18.67
CA LEU A 125 -1.30 4.44 -18.65
C LEU A 125 0.12 4.94 -18.84
N ASP A 126 0.34 5.92 -19.73
CA ASP A 126 1.66 6.52 -19.92
C ASP A 126 2.19 7.13 -18.61
N VAL A 127 1.34 7.82 -17.85
CA VAL A 127 1.70 8.37 -16.54
C VAL A 127 2.04 7.28 -15.53
N LEU A 128 1.27 6.19 -15.50
CA LEU A 128 1.55 5.07 -14.59
C LEU A 128 2.87 4.38 -14.92
N ASP A 129 3.17 4.20 -16.21
CA ASP A 129 4.42 3.61 -16.69
C ASP A 129 5.62 4.52 -16.37
N GLU A 130 5.50 5.84 -16.58
CA GLU A 130 6.53 6.82 -16.26
C GLU A 130 6.85 6.86 -14.76
N LEU A 131 5.83 6.74 -13.91
CA LEU A 131 5.98 6.68 -12.45
C LEU A 131 6.33 5.27 -11.94
N GLY A 132 6.32 4.24 -12.78
CA GLY A 132 6.59 2.85 -12.40
C GLY A 132 5.54 2.24 -11.47
N LEU A 133 4.27 2.67 -11.60
CA LEU A 133 3.17 2.25 -10.75
C LEU A 133 2.49 0.98 -11.26
N PHE A 134 2.06 0.12 -10.34
CA PHE A 134 1.30 -1.07 -10.67
C PHE A 134 -0.17 -0.71 -10.92
N ALA A 135 -0.62 -0.90 -12.15
CA ALA A 135 -2.01 -0.71 -12.52
C ALA A 135 -2.88 -1.87 -12.02
N LEU A 136 -3.85 -1.57 -11.16
CA LEU A 136 -4.86 -2.50 -10.68
C LEU A 136 -6.19 -2.19 -11.38
N PRO A 137 -6.58 -2.90 -12.45
CA PRO A 137 -7.84 -2.67 -13.10
C PRO A 137 -9.02 -3.01 -12.19
N ASN A 138 -10.17 -2.33 -12.38
CA ASN A 138 -11.39 -2.59 -11.63
C ASN A 138 -12.59 -2.83 -12.55
N THR A 139 -13.63 -3.44 -11.98
CA THR A 139 -14.92 -3.69 -12.64
C THR A 139 -15.97 -2.64 -12.30
N ALA A 140 -15.54 -1.42 -12.00
CA ALA A 140 -16.44 -0.31 -11.61
C ALA A 140 -17.60 -0.11 -12.60
N GLY A 141 -18.80 0.02 -12.04
CA GLY A 141 -20.04 0.19 -12.80
C GLY A 141 -20.64 -1.10 -13.37
N CYS A 142 -20.20 -2.27 -12.90
CA CYS A 142 -20.88 -3.54 -13.13
C CYS A 142 -21.94 -3.76 -12.05
N PHE A 143 -23.14 -4.25 -12.44
CA PHE A 143 -24.27 -4.51 -11.56
C PHE A 143 -24.61 -5.99 -11.46
N THR A 144 -23.91 -6.85 -12.20
CA THR A 144 -24.09 -8.31 -12.17
C THR A 144 -22.76 -9.02 -12.15
N ALA A 145 -22.71 -10.23 -11.57
CA ALA A 145 -21.54 -11.10 -11.60
C ALA A 145 -21.06 -11.34 -13.03
N ARG A 146 -22.00 -11.61 -13.95
CA ARG A 146 -21.69 -11.84 -15.37
C ARG A 146 -20.96 -10.66 -16.01
N ASP A 147 -21.43 -9.43 -15.77
CA ASP A 147 -20.83 -8.24 -16.37
C ASP A 147 -19.46 -7.93 -15.75
N ALA A 148 -19.32 -8.17 -14.43
CA ALA A 148 -18.05 -8.03 -13.73
C ALA A 148 -17.00 -9.04 -14.22
N VAL A 149 -17.38 -10.32 -14.38
CA VAL A 149 -16.50 -11.36 -14.92
C VAL A 149 -16.09 -11.03 -16.37
N ALA A 150 -17.03 -10.61 -17.22
CA ALA A 150 -16.72 -10.21 -18.58
C ALA A 150 -15.75 -9.01 -18.62
N THR A 151 -15.96 -8.01 -17.75
CA THR A 151 -15.09 -6.84 -17.65
C THR A 151 -13.70 -7.23 -17.14
N ALA A 152 -13.60 -8.13 -16.15
CA ALA A 152 -12.33 -8.62 -15.64
C ALA A 152 -11.50 -9.35 -16.72
N ARG A 153 -12.14 -10.18 -17.55
CA ARG A 153 -11.48 -10.85 -18.67
C ARG A 153 -10.95 -9.86 -19.71
N LEU A 154 -11.71 -8.80 -20.02
CA LEU A 154 -11.24 -7.73 -20.90
C LEU A 154 -10.06 -6.96 -20.26
N ALA A 155 -10.10 -6.73 -18.96
CA ALA A 155 -9.02 -6.08 -18.23
C ALA A 155 -7.74 -6.91 -18.25
N ARG A 156 -7.84 -8.25 -18.11
CA ARG A 156 -6.70 -9.18 -18.22
C ARG A 156 -5.93 -8.98 -19.52
N GLU A 157 -6.65 -8.94 -20.64
CA GLU A 157 -6.06 -8.74 -21.96
C GLU A 157 -5.50 -7.33 -22.15
N ALA A 158 -6.25 -6.31 -21.68
CA ALA A 158 -5.87 -4.91 -21.92
C ALA A 158 -4.67 -4.45 -21.07
N PHE A 159 -4.49 -5.01 -19.88
CA PHE A 159 -3.45 -4.64 -18.91
C PHE A 159 -2.38 -5.73 -18.74
N GLU A 160 -2.50 -6.85 -19.44
CA GLU A 160 -1.60 -8.00 -19.31
C GLU A 160 -1.40 -8.43 -17.84
N THR A 161 -2.50 -8.45 -17.05
CA THR A 161 -2.47 -8.75 -15.61
C THR A 161 -3.60 -9.66 -15.20
N ASP A 162 -3.34 -10.57 -14.28
CA ASP A 162 -4.35 -11.40 -13.62
C ASP A 162 -4.98 -10.72 -12.38
N TRP A 163 -4.56 -9.51 -12.03
CA TRP A 163 -5.08 -8.79 -10.89
C TRP A 163 -6.35 -8.03 -11.24
N ILE A 164 -7.32 -8.05 -10.33
CA ILE A 164 -8.58 -7.33 -10.50
C ILE A 164 -9.13 -6.83 -9.17
N LYS A 165 -9.44 -5.53 -9.08
CA LYS A 165 -10.31 -5.02 -8.04
C LYS A 165 -11.75 -5.26 -8.47
N LEU A 166 -12.39 -6.25 -7.83
CA LEU A 166 -13.73 -6.70 -8.18
C LEU A 166 -14.78 -5.83 -7.49
N GLU A 167 -15.63 -5.20 -8.28
CA GLU A 167 -16.78 -4.43 -7.85
C GLU A 167 -18.03 -4.98 -8.54
N VAL A 168 -19.07 -5.32 -7.74
CA VAL A 168 -20.42 -5.60 -8.23
C VAL A 168 -21.39 -4.74 -7.42
N ILE A 169 -22.01 -3.75 -8.07
CA ILE A 169 -22.82 -2.73 -7.40
C ILE A 169 -24.26 -3.17 -7.31
N GLY A 170 -24.85 -3.14 -6.11
CA GLY A 170 -26.25 -3.50 -5.87
C GLY A 170 -27.22 -2.33 -5.96
N ASP A 171 -26.74 -1.10 -5.76
CA ASP A 171 -27.56 0.12 -5.80
C ASP A 171 -26.77 1.29 -6.38
N ASP A 172 -27.31 1.91 -7.43
CA ASP A 172 -26.66 2.97 -8.20
C ASP A 172 -26.53 4.31 -7.46
N ARG A 173 -27.31 4.54 -6.41
CA ARG A 173 -27.31 5.78 -5.62
C ARG A 173 -26.33 5.73 -4.47
N THR A 174 -26.19 4.58 -3.83
CA THR A 174 -25.31 4.40 -2.67
C THR A 174 -23.98 3.75 -3.03
N LEU A 175 -23.91 3.09 -4.17
CA LEU A 175 -22.78 2.28 -4.64
C LEU A 175 -22.38 1.18 -3.63
N PHE A 176 -23.36 0.70 -2.84
CA PHE A 176 -23.14 -0.48 -2.01
C PHE A 176 -22.98 -1.72 -2.89
N PRO A 177 -22.06 -2.64 -2.50
CA PRO A 177 -21.85 -3.87 -3.25
C PRO A 177 -23.04 -4.83 -3.08
N ASP A 178 -23.38 -5.57 -4.14
CA ASP A 178 -24.27 -6.72 -4.08
C ASP A 178 -23.48 -7.93 -3.55
N ALA A 179 -23.79 -8.35 -2.34
CA ALA A 179 -23.07 -9.43 -1.66
C ALA A 179 -23.19 -10.79 -2.36
N VAL A 180 -24.33 -11.07 -2.99
CA VAL A 180 -24.61 -12.37 -3.65
C VAL A 180 -23.86 -12.44 -4.98
N GLU A 181 -24.05 -11.45 -5.82
CA GLU A 181 -23.39 -11.34 -7.12
C GLU A 181 -21.87 -11.21 -6.97
N LEU A 182 -21.40 -10.53 -5.91
CA LEU A 182 -19.97 -10.37 -5.61
C LEU A 182 -19.29 -11.71 -5.31
N VAL A 183 -19.91 -12.57 -4.48
CA VAL A 183 -19.34 -13.89 -4.16
C VAL A 183 -19.33 -14.78 -5.40
N GLU A 184 -20.39 -14.80 -6.21
CA GLU A 184 -20.46 -15.57 -7.46
C GLU A 184 -19.36 -15.14 -8.45
N ALA A 185 -19.16 -13.83 -8.61
CA ALA A 185 -18.10 -13.29 -9.48
C ALA A 185 -16.71 -13.63 -8.94
N ALA A 186 -16.50 -13.54 -7.63
CA ALA A 186 -15.24 -13.84 -6.97
C ALA A 186 -14.85 -15.31 -7.16
N GLU A 187 -15.76 -16.25 -6.88
CA GLU A 187 -15.54 -17.69 -7.07
C GLU A 187 -15.17 -18.01 -8.53
N THR A 188 -15.88 -17.40 -9.48
CA THR A 188 -15.62 -17.57 -10.91
C THR A 188 -14.22 -17.08 -11.29
N LEU A 189 -13.86 -15.85 -10.89
CA LEU A 189 -12.59 -15.24 -11.26
C LEU A 189 -11.40 -15.92 -10.59
N VAL A 190 -11.51 -16.29 -9.32
CA VAL A 190 -10.48 -17.08 -8.62
C VAL A 190 -10.28 -18.43 -9.31
N GLY A 191 -11.37 -19.11 -9.70
CA GLY A 191 -11.32 -20.35 -10.46
C GLY A 191 -10.63 -20.20 -11.83
N GLU A 192 -10.63 -19.01 -12.40
CA GLU A 192 -9.95 -18.65 -13.65
C GLU A 192 -8.50 -18.15 -13.43
N GLY A 193 -7.99 -18.18 -12.20
CA GLY A 193 -6.64 -17.80 -11.85
C GLY A 193 -6.41 -16.29 -11.66
N PHE A 194 -7.46 -15.51 -11.44
CA PHE A 194 -7.29 -14.11 -11.08
C PHE A 194 -6.85 -13.93 -9.63
N THR A 195 -6.04 -12.91 -9.40
CA THR A 195 -5.77 -12.33 -8.07
C THR A 195 -6.87 -11.33 -7.77
N VAL A 196 -7.91 -11.75 -7.02
CA VAL A 196 -9.13 -10.99 -6.80
C VAL A 196 -9.06 -10.18 -5.52
N LEU A 197 -9.33 -8.87 -5.61
CA LEU A 197 -9.46 -7.94 -4.50
C LEU A 197 -10.91 -7.39 -4.49
N PRO A 198 -11.85 -8.00 -3.74
CA PRO A 198 -13.27 -7.65 -3.80
C PRO A 198 -13.61 -6.44 -2.93
N TYR A 199 -14.23 -5.41 -3.52
CA TYR A 199 -14.91 -4.34 -2.80
C TYR A 199 -16.18 -4.89 -2.16
N THR A 200 -16.29 -4.78 -0.84
CA THR A 200 -17.39 -5.37 -0.07
C THR A 200 -17.93 -4.41 1.00
N ASN A 201 -19.06 -4.78 1.61
CA ASN A 201 -19.53 -4.10 2.81
C ASN A 201 -18.68 -4.51 4.04
N ASP A 202 -19.00 -3.91 5.19
CA ASP A 202 -18.31 -4.15 6.46
C ASP A 202 -18.82 -5.38 7.24
N ASP A 203 -19.49 -6.33 6.56
CA ASP A 203 -19.99 -7.57 7.17
C ASP A 203 -18.85 -8.60 7.36
N PRO A 204 -18.48 -8.96 8.61
CA PRO A 204 -17.43 -9.95 8.86
C PRO A 204 -17.74 -11.35 8.32
N ILE A 205 -19.01 -11.68 8.13
CA ILE A 205 -19.41 -12.99 7.57
C ILE A 205 -19.17 -13.01 6.07
N LEU A 206 -19.50 -11.92 5.37
CA LEU A 206 -19.24 -11.79 3.95
C LEU A 206 -17.72 -11.73 3.68
N ALA A 207 -16.96 -10.98 4.48
CA ALA A 207 -15.50 -10.92 4.38
C ALA A 207 -14.89 -12.34 4.44
N ARG A 208 -15.32 -13.17 5.39
CA ARG A 208 -14.88 -14.58 5.49
C ARG A 208 -15.26 -15.40 4.26
N ARG A 209 -16.47 -15.25 3.71
CA ARG A 209 -16.88 -15.97 2.50
C ARG A 209 -16.03 -15.64 1.29
N LEU A 210 -15.65 -14.36 1.13
CA LEU A 210 -14.75 -13.92 0.07
C LEU A 210 -13.34 -14.49 0.23
N GLU A 211 -12.86 -14.58 1.47
CA GLU A 211 -11.60 -15.27 1.78
C GLU A 211 -11.69 -16.77 1.46
N GLU A 212 -12.76 -17.46 1.89
CA GLU A 212 -13.03 -18.88 1.59
C GLU A 212 -13.16 -19.14 0.07
N ALA A 213 -13.63 -18.16 -0.71
CA ALA A 213 -13.65 -18.19 -2.17
C ALA A 213 -12.25 -18.08 -2.81
N GLY A 214 -11.22 -17.75 -2.02
CA GLY A 214 -9.84 -17.65 -2.47
C GLY A 214 -9.41 -16.25 -2.91
N CYS A 215 -10.12 -15.20 -2.51
CA CYS A 215 -9.71 -13.84 -2.77
C CYS A 215 -8.36 -13.51 -2.09
N ALA A 216 -7.52 -12.73 -2.76
CA ALA A 216 -6.18 -12.37 -2.28
C ALA A 216 -6.19 -11.30 -1.17
N ALA A 217 -7.31 -10.61 -1.00
CA ALA A 217 -7.58 -9.63 0.04
C ALA A 217 -9.09 -9.54 0.27
N VAL A 218 -9.52 -8.79 1.29
CA VAL A 218 -10.89 -8.27 1.39
C VAL A 218 -10.85 -6.76 1.52
N MET A 219 -11.76 -6.06 0.83
CA MET A 219 -11.76 -4.60 0.77
C MET A 219 -13.10 -4.03 1.31
N PRO A 220 -13.30 -4.05 2.65
CA PRO A 220 -14.51 -3.53 3.25
C PRO A 220 -14.59 -2.00 3.12
N LEU A 221 -15.79 -1.48 2.91
CA LEU A 221 -16.04 -0.04 2.92
C LEU A 221 -16.10 0.51 4.35
N GLY A 222 -15.62 1.74 4.55
CA GLY A 222 -15.89 2.53 5.76
C GLY A 222 -17.25 3.23 5.70
N SER A 223 -17.61 3.71 4.52
CA SER A 223 -18.89 4.33 4.13
C SER A 223 -18.99 4.39 2.61
N PRO A 224 -20.15 4.75 2.02
CA PRO A 224 -20.34 4.75 0.56
C PRO A 224 -19.22 5.46 -0.22
N ILE A 225 -18.92 4.94 -1.40
CA ILE A 225 -17.92 5.51 -2.32
C ILE A 225 -18.19 7.01 -2.53
N GLY A 226 -17.15 7.84 -2.37
CA GLY A 226 -17.25 9.28 -2.58
C GLY A 226 -17.98 10.07 -1.49
N SER A 227 -18.48 9.42 -0.43
CA SER A 227 -19.21 10.09 0.65
C SER A 227 -18.30 10.93 1.56
N GLY A 228 -17.01 10.56 1.71
CA GLY A 228 -16.10 11.19 2.65
C GLY A 228 -16.57 11.12 4.12
N ALA A 229 -17.46 10.17 4.45
CA ALA A 229 -18.11 10.07 5.76
C ALA A 229 -17.29 9.28 6.80
N GLY A 230 -16.08 8.85 6.43
CA GLY A 230 -15.16 8.09 7.28
C GLY A 230 -15.63 6.67 7.57
N ILE A 231 -15.10 6.07 8.62
CA ILE A 231 -15.45 4.72 9.07
C ILE A 231 -16.67 4.81 9.98
N ARG A 232 -17.82 4.36 9.49
CA ARG A 232 -19.10 4.44 10.22
C ARG A 232 -19.27 3.33 11.25
N ASN A 233 -18.65 2.18 11.01
CA ASN A 233 -18.71 1.04 11.91
C ASN A 233 -17.29 0.49 12.19
N PRO A 234 -16.50 1.16 13.05
CA PRO A 234 -15.15 0.74 13.37
C PRO A 234 -15.12 -0.64 14.06
N TYR A 235 -16.20 -1.04 14.73
CA TYR A 235 -16.30 -2.34 15.37
C TYR A 235 -16.23 -3.49 14.36
N ASN A 236 -17.01 -3.42 13.28
CA ASN A 236 -16.98 -4.45 12.24
C ASN A 236 -15.63 -4.48 11.50
N ILE A 237 -15.07 -3.31 11.18
CA ILE A 237 -13.75 -3.23 10.53
C ILE A 237 -12.67 -3.89 11.39
N ALA A 238 -12.68 -3.64 12.70
CA ALA A 238 -11.74 -4.28 13.63
C ALA A 238 -11.91 -5.81 13.66
N ILE A 239 -13.17 -6.32 13.67
CA ILE A 239 -13.44 -7.77 13.62
C ILE A 239 -12.95 -8.38 12.30
N VAL A 240 -13.20 -7.70 11.17
CA VAL A 240 -12.72 -8.18 9.86
C VAL A 240 -11.19 -8.24 9.87
N ALA A 241 -10.52 -7.18 10.32
CA ALA A 241 -9.07 -7.12 10.37
C ALA A 241 -8.44 -8.15 11.34
N GLU A 242 -9.11 -8.43 12.48
CA GLU A 242 -8.64 -9.43 13.46
C GLU A 242 -8.76 -10.86 12.94
N ARG A 243 -9.81 -11.17 12.16
CA ARG A 243 -10.16 -12.54 11.80
C ARG A 243 -9.68 -12.97 10.41
N ALA A 244 -9.45 -12.02 9.51
CA ALA A 244 -9.02 -12.34 8.16
C ALA A 244 -7.60 -12.93 8.17
N SER A 245 -7.38 -13.99 7.38
CA SER A 245 -6.06 -14.56 7.10
C SER A 245 -5.42 -13.95 5.85
N VAL A 246 -6.18 -13.13 5.12
CA VAL A 246 -5.72 -12.34 3.98
C VAL A 246 -5.66 -10.85 4.35
N PRO A 247 -4.90 -10.02 3.63
CA PRO A 247 -4.87 -8.58 3.86
C PRO A 247 -6.25 -7.93 3.82
N VAL A 248 -6.50 -7.03 4.75
CA VAL A 248 -7.71 -6.19 4.78
C VAL A 248 -7.34 -4.79 4.33
N VAL A 249 -7.93 -4.32 3.24
CA VAL A 249 -7.73 -2.98 2.69
C VAL A 249 -9.00 -2.18 2.91
N LEU A 250 -8.97 -1.13 3.72
CA LEU A 250 -10.15 -0.27 3.84
C LEU A 250 -10.37 0.48 2.53
N ASP A 251 -11.52 0.23 1.90
CA ASP A 251 -11.90 0.85 0.63
C ASP A 251 -13.16 1.70 0.81
N ALA A 252 -13.19 2.86 0.16
CA ALA A 252 -14.30 3.80 0.19
C ALA A 252 -14.58 4.50 1.53
N GLY A 253 -15.15 5.68 1.44
CA GLY A 253 -15.58 6.48 2.58
C GLY A 253 -14.49 7.35 3.21
N ILE A 254 -13.22 7.14 2.91
CA ILE A 254 -12.14 7.99 3.39
C ILE A 254 -12.38 9.44 2.93
N GLY A 255 -12.48 10.34 3.88
CA GLY A 255 -12.66 11.78 3.62
C GLY A 255 -11.40 12.61 3.91
N THR A 256 -10.59 12.17 4.87
CA THR A 256 -9.39 12.90 5.28
C THR A 256 -8.37 11.98 5.97
N ALA A 257 -7.22 12.52 6.33
CA ALA A 257 -6.09 11.83 6.95
C ALA A 257 -6.47 11.04 8.22
N SER A 258 -7.32 11.59 9.10
CA SER A 258 -7.73 10.89 10.32
C SER A 258 -8.48 9.58 10.08
N ASP A 259 -9.23 9.48 8.98
CA ASP A 259 -9.94 8.26 8.63
C ASP A 259 -8.96 7.16 8.19
N ALA A 260 -7.91 7.54 7.44
CA ALA A 260 -6.87 6.63 7.02
C ALA A 260 -6.02 6.13 8.21
N ALA A 261 -5.65 7.03 9.13
CA ALA A 261 -4.95 6.64 10.36
C ALA A 261 -5.79 5.68 11.20
N LEU A 262 -7.08 5.97 11.38
CA LEU A 262 -8.01 5.10 12.10
C LEU A 262 -8.11 3.71 11.47
N ALA A 263 -8.19 3.61 10.14
CA ALA A 263 -8.22 2.33 9.44
C ALA A 263 -7.01 1.46 9.80
N MET A 264 -5.82 2.05 9.80
CA MET A 264 -4.59 1.36 10.16
C MET A 264 -4.56 0.96 11.64
N GLU A 265 -5.01 1.84 12.54
CA GLU A 265 -5.12 1.55 13.97
C GLU A 265 -6.13 0.43 14.27
N LEU A 266 -7.19 0.28 13.46
CA LEU A 266 -8.17 -0.80 13.56
C LEU A 266 -7.63 -2.15 13.06
N GLY A 267 -6.45 -2.18 12.44
CA GLY A 267 -5.79 -3.41 12.00
C GLY A 267 -5.80 -3.63 10.49
N CYS A 268 -6.35 -2.73 9.68
CA CYS A 268 -6.26 -2.84 8.23
C CYS A 268 -4.79 -2.91 7.78
N SER A 269 -4.52 -3.68 6.74
CA SER A 269 -3.20 -3.82 6.13
C SER A 269 -2.83 -2.61 5.27
N ALA A 270 -3.84 -1.99 4.64
CA ALA A 270 -3.70 -0.84 3.77
C ALA A 270 -5.02 -0.05 3.67
N VAL A 271 -4.97 1.11 3.04
CA VAL A 271 -6.11 1.97 2.73
C VAL A 271 -6.13 2.26 1.24
N MET A 272 -7.31 2.18 0.62
CA MET A 272 -7.56 2.66 -0.73
C MET A 272 -8.23 4.03 -0.70
N ALA A 273 -7.64 5.02 -1.36
CA ALA A 273 -8.15 6.37 -1.44
C ALA A 273 -8.13 6.92 -2.88
N ALA A 274 -9.26 7.40 -3.33
CA ALA A 274 -9.40 8.05 -4.64
C ALA A 274 -10.15 9.39 -4.51
N SER A 275 -11.44 9.34 -4.15
CA SER A 275 -12.30 10.54 -4.08
C SER A 275 -11.80 11.57 -3.09
N SER A 276 -11.24 11.17 -1.97
CA SER A 276 -10.64 12.08 -0.99
C SER A 276 -9.43 12.83 -1.54
N ILE A 277 -8.70 12.25 -2.51
CA ILE A 277 -7.56 12.88 -3.16
C ILE A 277 -8.07 13.84 -4.24
N PHE A 278 -8.68 13.34 -5.31
CA PHE A 278 -9.07 14.17 -6.45
C PHE A 278 -10.17 15.21 -6.12
N GLY A 279 -10.99 14.95 -5.10
CA GLY A 279 -12.05 15.86 -4.64
C GLY A 279 -11.57 16.95 -3.66
N ALA A 280 -10.35 16.87 -3.16
CA ALA A 280 -9.78 17.90 -2.30
C ALA A 280 -9.56 19.21 -3.04
N ALA A 281 -9.48 20.31 -2.30
CA ALA A 281 -9.11 21.62 -2.86
C ALA A 281 -7.68 21.60 -3.42
N ASP A 282 -6.78 20.87 -2.76
CA ASP A 282 -5.42 20.57 -3.17
C ASP A 282 -5.19 19.05 -3.12
N PRO A 283 -5.31 18.36 -4.27
CA PRO A 283 -5.12 16.90 -4.34
C PRO A 283 -3.73 16.44 -3.94
N THR A 284 -2.68 17.17 -4.30
CA THR A 284 -1.30 16.82 -3.99
C THR A 284 -1.02 16.89 -2.47
N ALA A 285 -1.50 17.95 -1.82
CA ALA A 285 -1.40 18.09 -0.37
C ALA A 285 -2.22 17.01 0.36
N MET A 286 -3.42 16.65 -0.14
CA MET A 286 -4.23 15.60 0.45
C MET A 286 -3.60 14.21 0.27
N ALA A 287 -3.03 13.93 -0.89
CA ALA A 287 -2.29 12.68 -1.14
C ALA A 287 -1.12 12.52 -0.15
N THR A 288 -0.33 13.57 0.05
CA THR A 288 0.74 13.60 1.06
C THR A 288 0.18 13.36 2.47
N ALA A 289 -0.93 14.02 2.84
CA ALA A 289 -1.54 13.88 4.16
C ALA A 289 -2.04 12.45 4.41
N LEU A 290 -2.64 11.80 3.41
CA LEU A 290 -3.10 10.41 3.49
C LEU A 290 -1.93 9.43 3.62
N ARG A 291 -0.84 9.63 2.88
CA ARG A 291 0.38 8.83 3.01
C ARG A 291 0.92 8.89 4.44
N LEU A 292 1.13 10.10 4.96
CA LEU A 292 1.62 10.29 6.32
C LEU A 292 0.67 9.70 7.37
N ALA A 293 -0.65 9.76 7.15
CA ALA A 293 -1.65 9.21 8.04
C ALA A 293 -1.62 7.67 8.09
N VAL A 294 -1.45 7.03 6.93
CA VAL A 294 -1.31 5.56 6.84
C VAL A 294 -0.03 5.10 7.55
N GLU A 295 1.09 5.78 7.32
CA GLU A 295 2.36 5.52 7.99
C GLU A 295 2.23 5.69 9.52
N ALA A 296 1.66 6.81 9.98
CA ALA A 296 1.46 7.10 11.40
C ALA A 296 0.51 6.09 12.07
N GLY A 297 -0.60 5.74 11.43
CA GLY A 297 -1.56 4.77 11.95
C GLY A 297 -0.97 3.37 12.06
N ASN A 298 -0.17 2.94 11.07
CA ASN A 298 0.55 1.68 11.14
C ASN A 298 1.57 1.66 12.29
N ALA A 299 2.38 2.70 12.41
CA ALA A 299 3.35 2.82 13.50
C ALA A 299 2.67 2.86 14.89
N ALA A 300 1.53 3.54 15.02
CA ALA A 300 0.75 3.58 16.26
C ALA A 300 0.20 2.19 16.64
N ARG A 301 -0.27 1.42 15.64
CA ARG A 301 -0.71 0.04 15.85
C ARG A 301 0.42 -0.85 16.33
N GLU A 302 1.58 -0.79 15.69
CA GLU A 302 2.77 -1.59 16.03
C GLU A 302 3.32 -1.23 17.43
N ALA A 303 3.31 0.06 17.77
CA ALA A 303 3.71 0.53 19.09
C ALA A 303 2.78 0.05 20.21
N GLY A 304 1.53 -0.25 19.86
CA GLY A 304 0.51 -0.64 20.83
C GLY A 304 -0.08 0.54 21.58
N ARG A 305 -1.39 0.53 21.69
CA ARG A 305 -2.16 1.56 22.37
C ARG A 305 -2.18 1.37 23.88
N ILE A 306 -2.10 2.45 24.68
CA ILE A 306 -2.40 2.37 26.12
C ILE A 306 -3.84 1.90 26.33
N PRO A 307 -4.13 1.11 27.40
CA PRO A 307 -5.48 0.68 27.72
C PRO A 307 -6.45 1.86 27.88
N ARG A 308 -7.66 1.73 27.36
CA ARG A 308 -8.74 2.69 27.65
C ARG A 308 -9.15 2.53 29.11
N ARG A 309 -9.24 3.65 29.84
CA ARG A 309 -9.65 3.68 31.24
C ARG A 309 -10.88 4.54 31.38
N THR A 310 -11.74 4.18 32.36
CA THR A 310 -12.93 4.97 32.70
C THR A 310 -12.57 6.22 33.49
N HIS A 311 -11.49 6.14 34.28
CA HIS A 311 -11.04 7.24 35.13
C HIS A 311 -9.63 7.69 34.74
N ALA A 312 -9.31 8.94 35.07
CA ALA A 312 -7.99 9.50 34.89
C ALA A 312 -6.97 8.78 35.79
N GLU A 313 -5.75 8.63 35.27
CA GLU A 313 -4.57 8.20 36.01
C GLU A 313 -3.50 9.27 35.83
N ALA A 314 -3.02 9.81 36.99
CA ALA A 314 -2.00 10.85 36.98
C ALA A 314 -0.70 10.32 36.35
N SER A 315 -0.14 11.06 35.38
CA SER A 315 1.15 10.75 34.75
C SER A 315 2.36 11.16 35.59
N THR A 316 2.14 12.07 36.58
CA THR A 316 3.18 12.53 37.50
C THR A 316 3.06 11.76 38.82
N PRO A 317 4.14 11.12 39.31
CA PRO A 317 4.12 10.47 40.62
C PRO A 317 3.86 11.47 41.73
N ASP A 318 2.98 11.12 42.69
CA ASP A 318 2.74 11.94 43.90
C ASP A 318 3.92 11.91 44.89
N GLN A 319 4.91 11.05 44.66
CA GLN A 319 6.10 10.95 45.51
C GLN A 319 7.03 12.14 45.28
N GLY A 320 7.29 12.90 46.36
CA GLY A 320 8.19 14.03 46.34
C GLY A 320 7.50 15.40 46.21
N LEU A 321 6.18 15.46 46.27
CA LEU A 321 5.48 16.74 46.43
C LEU A 321 5.77 17.29 47.84
N PRO A 322 6.10 18.60 47.98
CA PRO A 322 6.24 19.22 49.29
C PRO A 322 4.91 19.20 50.00
N ASP A 323 4.93 18.82 51.28
CA ASP A 323 3.76 18.95 52.17
C ASP A 323 3.47 20.45 52.38
N LEU A 324 2.39 20.93 51.81
CA LEU A 324 1.94 22.33 51.88
C LEU A 324 0.81 22.50 52.91
N SER A 325 0.55 21.52 53.76
CA SER A 325 -0.44 21.60 54.85
C SER A 325 0.01 22.42 56.05
#